data_4214c08a18f8995f9e6332ee0f84c756
#
_entry.id   4214c08a18f8995f9e6332ee0f84c756
#
_cell.length_a   1.000
_cell.length_b   1.000
_cell.length_c   1.000
_cell.angle_alpha   90.00
_cell.angle_beta   90.00
_cell.angle_gamma   90.00
#
_symmetry.space_group_name_H-M   'P 1'
#
loop_
_entity.id
_entity.type
_entity.pdbx_description
1 polymer ?
#
loop_
_entity_poly.entity_id
_entity_poly.type
_entity_poly.pdbx_seq_one_letter_code
_entity_poly.pdbx_strand_id
1 'polypeptide(L)'
;MSQKKLKILKLLKLRSKKDLSEHSRALSVVNAKIDELETLKASLTQQLEYYGDRKNISSVAQLRSNGVFTHKLNVEIERIEQQSEHLAIEVQRLAAELTRLDAKKQKIEDKIAFEQRKLIA
;
A
#
# COMPACT_ATOMS: atom_id res chain seq x y z
N MET A 1 2.18 38.28 -21.51
CA MET A 1 1.10 37.30 -21.29
C MET A 1 1.61 35.87 -21.30
N SER A 2 2.37 35.44 -22.32
CA SER A 2 2.92 34.07 -22.38
C SER A 2 3.89 33.75 -21.26
N GLN A 3 4.71 34.70 -20.82
CA GLN A 3 5.64 34.50 -19.69
C GLN A 3 4.92 34.28 -18.35
N LYS A 4 3.83 35.02 -18.14
CA LYS A 4 3.01 34.88 -16.94
C LYS A 4 2.31 33.51 -16.91
N LYS A 5 1.77 33.06 -18.02
CA LYS A 5 1.15 31.77 -18.22
C LYS A 5 2.16 30.63 -17.99
N LEU A 6 3.36 30.76 -18.55
CA LEU A 6 4.45 29.81 -18.37
C LEU A 6 4.87 29.71 -16.91
N LYS A 7 4.95 30.80 -16.19
CA LYS A 7 5.28 30.87 -14.77
C LYS A 7 4.25 30.12 -13.93
N ILE A 8 2.95 30.32 -14.22
CA ILE A 8 1.87 29.61 -13.55
C ILE A 8 1.94 28.10 -13.83
N LEU A 9 2.18 27.70 -15.07
CA LEU A 9 2.33 26.30 -15.46
C LEU A 9 3.49 25.62 -14.75
N LYS A 10 4.62 26.29 -14.59
CA LYS A 10 5.78 25.77 -13.85
C LYS A 10 5.47 25.57 -12.37
N LEU A 11 4.69 26.47 -11.76
CA LEU A 11 4.24 26.31 -10.37
C LEU A 11 3.28 25.13 -10.24
N LEU A 12 2.36 24.95 -11.20
CA LEU A 12 1.46 23.78 -11.24
C LEU A 12 2.24 22.47 -11.40
N LYS A 13 3.30 22.47 -12.19
CA LYS A 13 4.19 21.31 -12.36
C LYS A 13 4.86 20.93 -11.03
N LEU A 14 5.38 21.91 -10.29
CA LEU A 14 6.00 21.68 -8.99
C LEU A 14 4.99 21.08 -8.00
N ARG A 15 3.77 21.61 -7.98
CA ARG A 15 2.69 21.11 -7.14
C ARG A 15 2.33 19.67 -7.51
N SER A 16 2.24 19.36 -8.80
CA SER A 16 1.96 18.01 -9.29
C SER A 16 3.05 17.01 -8.87
N LYS A 17 4.31 17.42 -8.95
CA LYS A 17 5.44 16.58 -8.49
C LYS A 17 5.34 16.29 -7.00
N LYS A 18 4.97 17.28 -6.21
CA LYS A 18 4.78 17.11 -4.75
C LYS A 18 3.64 16.14 -4.47
N ASP A 19 2.51 16.30 -5.13
CA ASP A 19 1.35 15.42 -4.98
C ASP A 19 1.70 13.97 -5.33
N LEU A 20 2.40 13.77 -6.46
CA LEU A 20 2.89 12.45 -6.86
C LEU A 20 3.83 11.83 -5.82
N SER A 21 4.77 12.60 -5.29
CA SER A 21 5.70 12.15 -4.27
C SER A 21 4.98 11.73 -2.99
N GLU A 22 4.01 12.51 -2.54
CA GLU A 22 3.22 12.20 -1.34
C GLU A 22 2.40 10.92 -1.51
N HIS A 23 1.74 10.76 -2.66
CA HIS A 23 0.95 9.55 -2.94
C HIS A 23 1.82 8.32 -3.15
N SER A 24 2.97 8.47 -3.80
CA SER A 24 3.94 7.39 -3.96
C SER A 24 4.47 6.91 -2.60
N ARG A 25 4.77 7.85 -1.70
CA ARG A 25 5.20 7.54 -0.35
C ARG A 25 4.10 6.84 0.45
N ALA A 26 2.85 7.30 0.34
CA ALA A 26 1.71 6.66 0.97
C ALA A 26 1.53 5.22 0.49
N LEU A 27 1.66 4.99 -0.82
CA LEU A 27 1.60 3.64 -1.40
C LEU A 27 2.70 2.73 -0.86
N SER A 28 3.92 3.25 -0.76
CA SER A 28 5.06 2.51 -0.20
C SER A 28 4.82 2.10 1.25
N VAL A 29 4.25 3.00 2.07
CA VAL A 29 3.91 2.72 3.48
C VAL A 29 2.86 1.62 3.57
N VAL A 30 1.82 1.66 2.75
CA VAL A 30 0.77 0.63 2.74
C VAL A 30 1.32 -0.72 2.31
N ASN A 31 2.15 -0.76 1.27
CA ASN A 31 2.79 -2.00 0.81
C ASN A 31 3.70 -2.60 1.90
N ALA A 32 4.47 -1.78 2.60
CA ALA A 32 5.30 -2.23 3.72
C ALA A 32 4.45 -2.84 4.83
N LYS A 33 3.28 -2.25 5.12
CA LYS A 33 2.36 -2.77 6.13
C LYS A 33 1.77 -4.12 5.72
N ILE A 34 1.43 -4.29 4.45
CA ILE A 34 0.96 -5.58 3.92
C ILE A 34 2.04 -6.64 4.09
N ASP A 35 3.30 -6.33 3.77
CA ASP A 35 4.43 -7.26 3.93
C ASP A 35 4.62 -7.67 5.40
N GLU A 36 4.52 -6.72 6.33
CA GLU A 36 4.57 -7.02 7.77
C GLU A 36 3.45 -7.97 8.19
N LEU A 37 2.22 -7.74 7.72
CA LEU A 37 1.08 -8.58 8.03
C LEU A 37 1.23 -9.99 7.45
N GLU A 38 1.74 -10.12 6.23
CA GLU A 38 2.01 -11.42 5.60
C GLU A 38 3.08 -12.20 6.36
N THR A 39 4.14 -11.54 6.81
CA THR A 39 5.18 -12.15 7.64
C THR A 39 4.62 -12.63 8.97
N LEU A 40 3.80 -11.81 9.62
CA LEU A 40 3.14 -12.19 10.87
C LEU A 40 2.19 -13.37 10.67
N LYS A 41 1.40 -13.37 9.60
CA LYS A 41 0.50 -14.47 9.25
C LYS A 41 1.27 -15.77 9.05
N ALA A 42 2.40 -15.73 8.33
CA ALA A 42 3.23 -16.91 8.13
C ALA A 42 3.75 -17.47 9.45
N SER A 43 4.19 -16.61 10.36
CA SER A 43 4.64 -17.00 11.70
C SER A 43 3.51 -17.65 12.51
N LEU A 44 2.32 -17.06 12.50
CA LEU A 44 1.16 -17.60 13.22
C LEU A 44 0.69 -18.93 12.62
N THR A 45 0.77 -19.08 11.31
CA THR A 45 0.44 -20.33 10.60
C THR A 45 1.40 -21.45 11.01
N GLN A 46 2.70 -21.17 11.14
CA GLN A 46 3.68 -22.14 11.63
C GLN A 46 3.37 -22.56 13.06
N GLN A 47 3.01 -21.62 13.93
CA GLN A 47 2.60 -21.95 15.31
C GLN A 47 1.34 -22.81 15.32
N LEU A 48 0.37 -22.49 14.46
CA LEU A 48 -0.86 -23.25 14.33
C LEU A 48 -0.58 -24.71 13.94
N GLU A 49 0.30 -24.92 12.97
CA GLU A 49 0.72 -26.28 12.54
C GLU A 49 1.40 -27.02 13.68
N TYR A 50 2.30 -26.38 14.41
CA TYR A 50 2.99 -26.98 15.54
C TYR A 50 2.03 -27.42 16.64
N TYR A 51 1.12 -26.55 17.09
CA TYR A 51 0.19 -26.83 18.18
C TYR A 51 -0.97 -27.72 17.75
N GLY A 52 -1.26 -27.85 16.47
CA GLY A 52 -2.24 -28.77 15.91
C GLY A 52 -1.69 -30.16 15.62
N ASP A 53 -0.37 -30.34 15.66
CA ASP A 53 0.25 -31.65 15.40
C ASP A 53 0.12 -32.56 16.61
N ARG A 54 -0.44 -33.76 16.40
CA ARG A 54 -0.62 -34.77 17.42
C ARG A 54 0.69 -35.19 18.09
N LYS A 55 1.80 -35.10 17.38
CA LYS A 55 3.14 -35.45 17.93
C LYS A 55 3.53 -34.58 19.11
N ASN A 56 2.97 -33.39 19.19
CA ASN A 56 3.28 -32.39 20.21
C ASN A 56 2.27 -32.40 21.37
N ILE A 57 1.36 -33.40 21.41
CA ILE A 57 0.33 -33.53 22.42
C ILE A 57 0.63 -34.75 23.26
N SER A 58 0.93 -34.55 24.55
CA SER A 58 1.32 -35.61 25.47
C SER A 58 0.27 -35.91 26.57
N SER A 59 -0.77 -35.11 26.71
CA SER A 59 -1.81 -35.27 27.72
C SER A 59 -3.14 -34.66 27.30
N VAL A 60 -4.23 -35.03 27.97
CA VAL A 60 -5.56 -34.44 27.77
C VAL A 60 -5.55 -32.95 28.14
N ALA A 61 -4.85 -32.59 29.21
CA ALA A 61 -4.69 -31.18 29.61
C ALA A 61 -3.97 -30.36 28.52
N GLN A 62 -2.93 -30.93 27.94
CA GLN A 62 -2.20 -30.29 26.84
C GLN A 62 -3.07 -30.19 25.58
N LEU A 63 -3.87 -31.21 25.27
CA LEU A 63 -4.80 -31.19 24.15
C LEU A 63 -5.81 -30.05 24.30
N ARG A 64 -6.37 -29.83 25.49
CA ARG A 64 -7.29 -28.73 25.77
C ARG A 64 -6.61 -27.37 25.65
N SER A 65 -5.40 -27.25 26.22
CA SER A 65 -4.61 -26.02 26.16
C SER A 65 -4.25 -25.65 24.73
N ASN A 66 -3.80 -26.64 23.94
CA ASN A 66 -3.49 -26.45 22.52
C ASN A 66 -4.74 -26.08 21.73
N GLY A 67 -5.90 -26.67 22.03
CA GLY A 67 -7.18 -26.35 21.39
C GLY A 67 -7.59 -24.92 21.60
N VAL A 68 -7.46 -24.39 22.82
CA VAL A 68 -7.72 -22.98 23.13
C VAL A 68 -6.73 -22.07 22.40
N PHE A 69 -5.45 -22.43 22.40
CA PHE A 69 -4.40 -21.67 21.76
C PHE A 69 -4.56 -21.63 20.23
N THR A 70 -4.84 -22.78 19.60
CA THR A 70 -5.08 -22.84 18.15
C THR A 70 -6.29 -22.03 17.73
N HIS A 71 -7.35 -22.01 18.57
CA HIS A 71 -8.51 -21.16 18.31
C HIS A 71 -8.11 -19.68 18.29
N LYS A 72 -7.33 -19.23 19.27
CA LYS A 72 -6.83 -17.85 19.33
C LYS A 72 -5.97 -17.52 18.12
N LEU A 73 -5.11 -18.44 17.69
CA LEU A 73 -4.28 -18.25 16.49
C LEU A 73 -5.14 -18.11 15.23
N ASN A 74 -6.16 -18.94 15.08
CA ASN A 74 -7.09 -18.86 13.95
C ASN A 74 -7.83 -17.53 13.91
N VAL A 75 -8.30 -17.03 15.04
CA VAL A 75 -8.96 -15.73 15.15
C VAL A 75 -8.01 -14.61 14.72
N GLU A 76 -6.76 -14.67 15.18
CA GLU A 76 -5.77 -13.64 14.83
C GLU A 76 -5.38 -13.70 13.35
N ILE A 77 -5.22 -14.88 12.78
CA ILE A 77 -4.95 -15.08 11.34
C ILE A 77 -6.09 -14.48 10.50
N GLU A 78 -7.33 -14.77 10.87
CA GLU A 78 -8.51 -14.23 10.18
C GLU A 78 -8.54 -12.71 10.24
N ARG A 79 -8.22 -12.13 11.39
CA ARG A 79 -8.12 -10.69 11.57
C ARG A 79 -7.06 -10.08 10.66
N ILE A 80 -5.90 -10.72 10.55
CA ILE A 80 -4.81 -10.28 9.67
C ILE A 80 -5.25 -10.35 8.21
N GLU A 81 -5.93 -11.42 7.80
CA GLU A 81 -6.46 -11.56 6.44
C GLU A 81 -7.42 -10.43 6.09
N GLN A 82 -8.34 -10.08 7.00
CA GLN A 82 -9.27 -8.98 6.82
C GLN A 82 -8.55 -7.62 6.69
N GLN A 83 -7.55 -7.38 7.53
CA GLN A 83 -6.73 -6.17 7.44
C GLN A 83 -5.96 -6.10 6.11
N SER A 84 -5.40 -7.23 5.67
CA SER A 84 -4.67 -7.31 4.40
C SER A 84 -5.58 -7.02 3.20
N GLU A 85 -6.80 -7.54 3.20
CA GLU A 85 -7.79 -7.26 2.16
C GLU A 85 -8.13 -5.77 2.11
N HIS A 86 -8.35 -5.16 3.28
CA HIS A 86 -8.63 -3.73 3.37
C HIS A 86 -7.48 -2.88 2.83
N LEU A 87 -6.24 -3.23 3.19
CA LEU A 87 -5.05 -2.54 2.69
C LEU A 87 -4.84 -2.77 1.18
N ALA A 88 -5.19 -3.95 0.65
CA ALA A 88 -5.11 -4.23 -0.78
C ALA A 88 -6.05 -3.31 -1.58
N ILE A 89 -7.24 -3.02 -1.05
CA ILE A 89 -8.17 -2.04 -1.65
C ILE A 89 -7.55 -0.64 -1.63
N GLU A 90 -6.91 -0.26 -0.53
CA GLU A 90 -6.21 1.02 -0.41
C GLU A 90 -5.06 1.15 -1.42
N VAL A 91 -4.30 0.07 -1.65
CA VAL A 91 -3.25 0.02 -2.68
C VAL A 91 -3.84 0.31 -4.06
N GLN A 92 -4.96 -0.32 -4.40
CA GLN A 92 -5.62 -0.09 -5.69
C GLN A 92 -6.07 1.37 -5.84
N ARG A 93 -6.63 1.95 -4.79
CA ARG A 93 -7.05 3.35 -4.77
C ARG A 93 -5.88 4.30 -4.97
N LEU A 94 -4.78 4.08 -4.25
CA LEU A 94 -3.58 4.89 -4.35
C LEU A 94 -2.90 4.74 -5.73
N ALA A 95 -2.85 3.53 -6.28
CA ALA A 95 -2.30 3.28 -7.60
C ALA A 95 -3.10 3.99 -8.70
N ALA A 96 -4.43 3.95 -8.62
CA ALA A 96 -5.31 4.66 -9.55
C ALA A 96 -5.10 6.19 -9.44
N GLU A 97 -4.98 6.71 -8.23
CA GLU A 97 -4.72 8.13 -8.00
C GLU A 97 -3.36 8.57 -8.54
N LEU A 98 -2.32 7.73 -8.40
CA LEU A 98 -1.01 8.00 -8.98
C LEU A 98 -1.07 8.07 -10.51
N THR A 99 -1.80 7.16 -11.13
CA THR A 99 -2.00 7.18 -12.59
C THR A 99 -2.68 8.49 -13.03
N ARG A 100 -3.72 8.91 -12.31
CA ARG A 100 -4.43 10.16 -12.55
C ARG A 100 -3.51 11.38 -12.42
N LEU A 101 -2.73 11.42 -11.35
CA LEU A 101 -1.80 12.53 -11.08
C LEU A 101 -0.67 12.58 -12.10
N ASP A 102 -0.16 11.43 -12.53
CA ASP A 102 0.87 11.36 -13.56
C ASP A 102 0.35 11.85 -14.90
N ALA A 103 -0.86 11.49 -15.29
CA ALA A 103 -1.51 12.00 -16.50
C ALA A 103 -1.71 13.52 -16.44
N LYS A 104 -2.11 14.04 -15.29
CA LYS A 104 -2.26 15.49 -15.06
C LYS A 104 -0.92 16.20 -15.19
N LYS A 105 0.12 15.67 -14.60
CA LYS A 105 1.49 16.20 -14.69
C LYS A 105 1.95 16.22 -16.15
N GLN A 106 1.70 15.15 -16.89
CA GLN A 106 2.06 15.06 -18.31
C GLN A 106 1.39 16.14 -19.15
N LYS A 107 0.10 16.40 -18.91
CA LYS A 107 -0.63 17.48 -19.59
C LYS A 107 -0.02 18.84 -19.28
N ILE A 108 0.39 19.08 -18.06
CA ILE A 108 1.04 20.33 -17.67
C ILE A 108 2.39 20.48 -18.37
N GLU A 109 3.19 19.44 -18.45
CA GLU A 109 4.47 19.41 -19.15
C GLU A 109 4.28 19.69 -20.64
N ASP A 110 3.27 19.10 -21.26
CA ASP A 110 2.93 19.33 -22.67
C ASP A 110 2.56 20.79 -22.93
N LYS A 111 1.77 21.39 -22.02
CA LYS A 111 1.42 22.82 -22.10
C LYS A 111 2.64 23.72 -21.94
N ILE A 112 3.56 23.38 -21.04
CA ILE A 112 4.81 24.11 -20.86
C ILE A 112 5.62 24.06 -22.15
N ALA A 113 5.79 22.88 -22.74
CA ALA A 113 6.53 22.72 -23.99
C ALA A 113 5.90 23.54 -25.12
N PHE A 114 4.57 23.54 -25.21
CA PHE A 114 3.83 24.32 -26.19
C PHE A 114 4.06 25.84 -26.02
N GLU A 115 3.96 26.35 -24.79
CA GLU A 115 4.17 27.77 -24.49
C GLU A 115 5.64 28.19 -24.70
N GLN A 116 6.59 27.31 -24.38
CA GLN A 116 8.02 27.58 -24.66
C GLN A 116 8.31 27.67 -26.14
N ARG A 117 7.70 26.83 -26.97
CA ARG A 117 7.82 26.87 -28.42
C ARG A 117 7.26 28.18 -28.98
N LYS A 118 6.16 28.69 -28.44
CA LYS A 118 5.59 30.01 -28.82
C LYS A 118 6.55 31.14 -28.53
N LEU A 119 7.27 31.10 -27.43
CA LEU A 119 8.23 32.14 -27.05
C LEU A 119 9.45 32.16 -27.96
N ILE A 120 9.85 31.03 -28.51
CA ILE A 120 10.99 30.91 -29.43
C ILE A 120 10.60 31.29 -30.86
N ALA A 121 9.39 31.06 -31.25
CA ALA A 121 8.86 31.43 -32.55
C ALA A 121 8.55 32.92 -32.59
#